data_c32cd5a77eee264d59b50b1f05ef552a
#
_entry.id   c32cd5a77eee264d59b50b1f05ef552a
#
_cell.length_a   1.000
_cell.length_b   1.000
_cell.length_c   1.000
_cell.angle_alpha   90.00
_cell.angle_beta   90.00
_cell.angle_gamma   90.00
#
_symmetry.space_group_name_H-M   'P 1'
#
loop_
_entity.id
_entity.type
_entity.pdbx_description
1 polymer ?
#
loop_
_entity_poly.entity_id
_entity_poly.type
_entity_poly.pdbx_seq_one_letter_code
_entity_poly.pdbx_strand_id
1 'polypeptide(L)'
;MLGHPFWQDEYWLYIIQLFQTKPEGVKHLYSRQLVDLSLELHIEPSYIHRQMMRLRHIDDKRLRKLWDKYAHKPKKLARMVNTLRSMRGFGMGYVFYAGVEVNVSWEATFQPLDAEPRLTPLMLVIILDLYFRLTPNTMVEDTPEVAELARLLGIGTSLVVDVLRS
;
A
#
# COMPACT_ATOMS: atom_id res chain seq x y z
N MET A 1 -5.89 24.05 4.45
CA MET A 1 -6.20 22.60 4.46
C MET A 1 -5.76 22.03 5.79
N LEU A 2 -6.67 21.47 6.54
CA LEU A 2 -6.35 20.74 7.75
C LEU A 2 -5.54 19.49 7.34
N GLY A 3 -4.34 19.33 7.89
CA GLY A 3 -3.52 18.15 7.68
C GLY A 3 -4.20 16.89 8.25
N HIS A 4 -3.78 15.72 7.79
CA HIS A 4 -4.28 14.46 8.38
C HIS A 4 -3.83 14.37 9.85
N PRO A 5 -4.71 13.95 10.79
CA PRO A 5 -4.41 13.96 12.22
C PRO A 5 -3.22 13.07 12.61
N PHE A 6 -2.93 12.01 11.83
CA PHE A 6 -1.79 11.13 12.07
C PHE A 6 -0.54 11.49 11.26
N TRP A 7 -0.59 12.56 10.45
CA TRP A 7 0.56 12.99 9.67
C TRP A 7 1.64 13.60 10.58
N GLN A 8 2.90 13.19 10.33
CA GLN A 8 4.09 13.75 10.95
C GLN A 8 5.11 14.13 9.85
N ASP A 9 5.86 15.21 10.06
CA ASP A 9 6.80 15.71 9.04
C ASP A 9 7.95 14.72 8.75
N GLU A 10 8.29 13.86 9.70
CA GLU A 10 9.28 12.80 9.53
C GLU A 10 8.84 11.78 8.46
N TYR A 11 7.56 11.64 8.21
CA TYR A 11 7.02 10.73 7.19
C TYR A 11 7.39 11.13 5.77
N TRP A 12 7.86 12.36 5.54
CA TRP A 12 8.41 12.75 4.25
C TRP A 12 9.55 11.85 3.78
N LEU A 13 10.33 11.27 4.68
CA LEU A 13 11.40 10.34 4.30
C LEU A 13 10.84 9.06 3.66
N TYR A 14 9.74 8.54 4.18
CA TYR A 14 9.02 7.40 3.56
C TYR A 14 8.44 7.77 2.20
N ILE A 15 7.85 8.98 2.11
CA ILE A 15 7.24 9.43 0.86
C ILE A 15 8.31 9.62 -0.23
N ILE A 16 9.47 10.18 0.11
CA ILE A 16 10.60 10.32 -0.82
C ILE A 16 11.07 8.93 -1.29
N GLN A 17 11.23 7.98 -0.39
CA GLN A 17 11.64 6.62 -0.72
C GLN A 17 10.61 5.94 -1.64
N LEU A 18 9.34 6.04 -1.29
CA LEU A 18 8.24 5.48 -2.09
C LEU A 18 8.16 6.12 -3.48
N PHE A 19 8.34 7.44 -3.58
CA PHE A 19 8.32 8.16 -4.86
C PHE A 19 9.42 7.69 -5.81
N GLN A 20 10.57 7.32 -5.29
CA GLN A 20 11.69 6.80 -6.08
C GLN A 20 11.52 5.33 -6.49
N THR A 21 10.64 4.60 -5.80
CA THR A 21 10.30 3.23 -6.14
C THR A 21 9.27 3.23 -7.26
N LYS A 22 9.60 2.66 -8.43
CA LYS A 22 8.65 2.53 -9.54
C LYS A 22 7.98 1.16 -9.46
N PRO A 23 6.67 1.07 -9.15
CA PRO A 23 5.97 -0.19 -9.18
C PRO A 23 5.81 -0.67 -10.62
N GLU A 24 6.10 -1.95 -10.86
CA GLU A 24 5.90 -2.56 -12.17
C GLU A 24 4.41 -2.86 -12.40
N GLY A 25 3.89 -2.40 -13.53
CA GLY A 25 2.58 -2.79 -14.05
C GLY A 25 1.36 -2.17 -13.35
N VAL A 26 1.54 -1.34 -12.31
CA VAL A 26 0.44 -0.67 -11.60
C VAL A 26 0.73 0.80 -11.35
N LYS A 27 -0.33 1.60 -11.23
CA LYS A 27 -0.19 3.00 -10.80
C LYS A 27 0.25 3.05 -9.34
N HIS A 28 1.02 4.09 -8.96
CA HIS A 28 1.49 4.27 -7.59
C HIS A 28 0.39 4.15 -6.53
N LEU A 29 -0.80 4.74 -6.78
CA LEU A 29 -1.94 4.68 -5.87
C LEU A 29 -2.36 3.27 -5.47
N TYR A 30 -2.17 2.30 -6.37
CA TYR A 30 -2.56 0.91 -6.16
C TYR A 30 -1.36 -0.01 -5.93
N SER A 31 -0.16 0.55 -5.80
CA SER A 31 1.03 -0.26 -5.54
C SER A 31 0.99 -0.85 -4.13
N ARG A 32 1.48 -2.07 -4.01
CA ARG A 32 1.57 -2.76 -2.72
C ARG A 32 2.38 -1.94 -1.71
N GLN A 33 3.49 -1.34 -2.15
CA GLN A 33 4.34 -0.54 -1.28
C GLN A 33 3.60 0.67 -0.67
N LEU A 34 2.74 1.33 -1.47
CA LEU A 34 1.95 2.46 -0.96
C LEU A 34 0.89 1.99 0.04
N VAL A 35 0.20 0.89 -0.26
CA VAL A 35 -0.81 0.31 0.64
C VAL A 35 -0.17 -0.16 1.94
N ASP A 36 0.96 -0.87 1.88
CA ASP A 36 1.70 -1.33 3.07
C ASP A 36 2.13 -0.14 3.95
N LEU A 37 2.64 0.93 3.34
CA LEU A 37 2.98 2.15 4.06
C LEU A 37 1.74 2.81 4.69
N SER A 38 0.63 2.85 3.98
CA SER A 38 -0.63 3.39 4.49
C SER A 38 -1.12 2.64 5.73
N LEU A 39 -1.04 1.32 5.72
CA LEU A 39 -1.38 0.48 6.86
C LEU A 39 -0.42 0.70 8.04
N GLU A 40 0.89 0.82 7.77
CA GLU A 40 1.90 1.08 8.79
C GLU A 40 1.66 2.43 9.50
N LEU A 41 1.30 3.47 8.74
CA LEU A 41 1.11 4.82 9.27
C LEU A 41 -0.32 5.10 9.73
N HIS A 42 -1.26 4.20 9.49
CA HIS A 42 -2.70 4.42 9.71
C HIS A 42 -3.25 5.65 8.96
N ILE A 43 -2.70 5.90 7.78
CA ILE A 43 -3.09 6.99 6.90
C ILE A 43 -3.60 6.42 5.58
N GLU A 44 -4.77 6.83 5.16
CA GLU A 44 -5.41 6.32 3.94
C GLU A 44 -4.52 6.45 2.69
N PRO A 45 -4.56 5.47 1.77
CA PRO A 45 -3.72 5.45 0.56
C PRO A 45 -3.85 6.70 -0.31
N SER A 46 -5.04 7.27 -0.40
CA SER A 46 -5.30 8.50 -1.15
C SER A 46 -4.55 9.71 -0.59
N TYR A 47 -4.42 9.81 0.73
CA TYR A 47 -3.64 10.88 1.36
C TYR A 47 -2.15 10.70 1.12
N ILE A 48 -1.61 9.50 1.32
CA ILE A 48 -0.20 9.18 1.03
C ILE A 48 0.12 9.50 -0.44
N HIS A 49 -0.74 9.10 -1.37
CA HIS A 49 -0.56 9.39 -2.78
C HIS A 49 -0.55 10.91 -3.08
N ARG A 50 -1.45 11.69 -2.47
CA ARG A 50 -1.46 13.16 -2.61
C ARG A 50 -0.15 13.78 -2.12
N GLN A 51 0.36 13.35 -0.97
CA GLN A 51 1.66 13.82 -0.46
C GLN A 51 2.80 13.45 -1.42
N MET A 52 2.77 12.25 -1.97
CA MET A 52 3.77 11.80 -2.96
C MET A 52 3.72 12.68 -4.22
N MET A 53 2.54 13.08 -4.69
CA MET A 53 2.42 13.97 -5.85
C MET A 53 2.98 15.37 -5.61
N ARG A 54 3.01 15.86 -4.37
CA ARG A 54 3.66 17.14 -4.02
C ARG A 54 5.16 17.15 -4.28
N LEU A 55 5.80 15.98 -4.33
CA LEU A 55 7.23 15.88 -4.68
C LEU A 55 7.53 16.20 -6.15
N ARG A 56 6.52 16.27 -7.02
CA ARG A 56 6.70 16.69 -8.42
C ARG A 56 6.97 18.18 -8.56
N HIS A 57 6.38 18.98 -7.65
CA HIS A 57 6.55 20.43 -7.62
C HIS A 57 6.69 20.89 -6.16
N ILE A 58 7.93 20.91 -5.68
CA ILE A 58 8.23 21.26 -4.30
C ILE A 58 8.30 22.77 -4.18
N ASP A 59 7.33 23.38 -3.53
CA ASP A 59 7.22 24.80 -3.21
C ASP A 59 7.62 25.12 -1.75
N ASP A 60 7.57 24.14 -0.87
CA ASP A 60 7.96 24.26 0.53
C ASP A 60 9.49 24.17 0.70
N LYS A 61 10.06 25.19 1.34
CA LYS A 61 11.51 25.27 1.61
C LYS A 61 12.03 24.14 2.51
N ARG A 62 11.23 23.68 3.50
CA ARG A 62 11.61 22.57 4.39
C ARG A 62 11.65 21.27 3.62
N LEU A 63 10.62 21.00 2.84
CA LEU A 63 10.54 19.82 2.00
C LEU A 63 11.65 19.80 0.95
N ARG A 64 11.97 20.97 0.35
CA ARG A 64 13.10 21.11 -0.59
C ARG A 64 14.43 20.72 0.06
N LYS A 65 14.69 21.19 1.28
CA LYS A 65 15.91 20.80 2.03
C LYS A 65 15.99 19.29 2.29
N LEU A 66 14.87 18.65 2.64
CA LEU A 66 14.81 17.20 2.82
C LEU A 66 15.07 16.46 1.52
N TRP A 67 14.45 16.91 0.44
CA TRP A 67 14.67 16.36 -0.89
C TRP A 67 16.14 16.42 -1.30
N ASP A 68 16.76 17.59 -1.22
CA ASP A 68 18.17 17.79 -1.60
C ASP A 68 19.12 16.96 -0.71
N LYS A 69 18.76 16.74 0.54
CA LYS A 69 19.57 15.98 1.47
C LYS A 69 19.53 14.46 1.23
N TYR A 70 18.41 13.92 0.76
CA TYR A 70 18.16 12.48 0.74
C TYR A 70 17.83 11.89 -0.64
N ALA A 71 17.21 12.63 -1.55
CA ALA A 71 16.69 12.09 -2.81
C ALA A 71 17.76 11.44 -3.68
N HIS A 72 18.98 11.94 -3.66
CA HIS A 72 20.10 11.43 -4.46
C HIS A 72 21.04 10.49 -3.66
N LYS A 73 20.63 10.10 -2.44
CA LYS A 73 21.44 9.27 -1.53
C LYS A 73 20.61 8.09 -0.99
N PRO A 74 20.28 7.11 -1.84
CA PRO A 74 19.33 6.03 -1.48
C PRO A 74 19.78 5.22 -0.25
N LYS A 75 21.09 4.97 -0.09
CA LYS A 75 21.61 4.26 1.09
C LYS A 75 21.43 5.07 2.38
N LYS A 76 21.64 6.38 2.31
CA LYS A 76 21.43 7.29 3.45
C LYS A 76 19.95 7.38 3.80
N LEU A 77 19.09 7.50 2.79
CA LEU A 77 17.64 7.53 2.95
C LEU A 77 17.13 6.23 3.60
N ALA A 78 17.54 5.08 3.09
CA ALA A 78 17.17 3.77 3.64
C ALA A 78 17.59 3.62 5.11
N ARG A 79 18.79 4.08 5.46
CA ARG A 79 19.27 4.07 6.85
C ARG A 79 18.41 4.93 7.76
N MET A 80 18.05 6.14 7.31
CA MET A 80 17.19 7.04 8.10
C MET A 80 15.77 6.49 8.24
N VAL A 81 15.19 5.91 7.20
CA VAL A 81 13.88 5.24 7.25
C VAL A 81 13.90 4.09 8.26
N ASN A 82 14.94 3.25 8.24
CA ASN A 82 15.08 2.16 9.21
C ASN A 82 15.26 2.68 10.64
N THR A 83 15.99 3.78 10.82
CA THR A 83 16.14 4.43 12.14
C THR A 83 14.80 4.93 12.66
N LEU A 84 13.99 5.59 11.81
CA LEU A 84 12.65 6.03 12.18
C LEU A 84 11.76 4.86 12.61
N ARG A 85 11.77 3.75 11.86
CA ARG A 85 11.01 2.55 12.20
C ARG A 85 11.42 1.92 13.54
N SER A 86 12.66 2.05 13.91
CA SER A 86 13.19 1.51 15.20
C SER A 86 12.97 2.43 16.38
N MET A 87 12.53 3.67 16.19
CA MET A 87 12.30 4.62 17.29
C MET A 87 11.09 4.20 18.13
N ARG A 88 11.19 4.37 19.45
CA ARG A 88 10.07 4.14 20.37
C ARG A 88 8.91 5.07 20.02
N GLY A 89 7.71 4.49 19.93
CA GLY A 89 6.49 5.22 19.58
C GLY A 89 6.24 5.32 18.06
N PHE A 90 7.18 4.93 17.22
CA PHE A 90 6.94 4.82 15.79
C PHE A 90 6.09 3.58 15.51
N GLY A 91 5.00 3.74 14.79
CA GLY A 91 4.03 2.65 14.56
C GLY A 91 3.20 2.26 15.80
N MET A 92 3.38 2.92 16.94
CA MET A 92 2.61 2.67 18.16
C MET A 92 1.13 3.10 18.06
N GLY A 93 0.73 3.72 16.96
CA GLY A 93 -0.68 4.04 16.72
C GLY A 93 -1.58 2.82 16.91
N TYR A 94 -1.14 1.65 16.45
CA TYR A 94 -1.86 0.39 16.64
C TYR A 94 -2.04 0.03 18.13
N VAL A 95 -0.99 0.16 18.94
CA VAL A 95 -1.03 -0.15 20.38
C VAL A 95 -1.71 0.96 21.18
N PHE A 96 -1.48 2.22 20.81
CA PHE A 96 -2.07 3.38 21.47
C PHE A 96 -3.59 3.45 21.25
N TYR A 97 -4.06 3.06 20.07
CA TYR A 97 -5.48 3.02 19.72
C TYR A 97 -6.11 1.62 19.90
N ALA A 98 -5.36 0.65 20.44
CA ALA A 98 -5.91 -0.67 20.75
C ALA A 98 -7.06 -0.52 21.77
N GLY A 99 -8.29 -0.86 21.34
CA GLY A 99 -9.52 -0.69 22.13
C GLY A 99 -10.29 0.61 21.90
N VAL A 100 -9.78 1.53 21.08
CA VAL A 100 -10.57 2.62 20.53
C VAL A 100 -11.20 2.13 19.22
N GLU A 101 -12.54 2.21 19.12
CA GLU A 101 -13.21 2.00 17.83
C GLU A 101 -12.82 3.14 16.88
N VAL A 102 -11.70 2.97 16.22
CA VAL A 102 -11.36 3.80 15.07
C VAL A 102 -12.24 3.31 13.93
N ASN A 103 -13.08 4.19 13.41
CA ASN A 103 -13.95 3.87 12.27
C ASN A 103 -13.10 3.81 11.00
N VAL A 104 -12.26 2.76 10.90
CA VAL A 104 -11.25 2.55 9.86
C VAL A 104 -11.83 1.63 8.79
N SER A 105 -12.92 2.11 8.15
CA SER A 105 -13.60 1.35 7.10
C SER A 105 -12.68 0.98 5.93
N TRP A 106 -11.66 1.80 5.63
CA TRP A 106 -10.73 1.54 4.53
C TRP A 106 -9.68 0.45 4.87
N GLU A 107 -9.21 0.38 6.12
CA GLU A 107 -8.22 -0.62 6.54
C GLU A 107 -8.79 -2.03 6.49
N ALA A 108 -10.07 -2.20 6.82
CA ALA A 108 -10.73 -3.50 6.74
C ALA A 108 -10.67 -4.11 5.33
N THR A 109 -10.64 -3.27 4.29
CA THR A 109 -10.53 -3.70 2.89
C THR A 109 -9.19 -4.39 2.59
N PHE A 110 -8.15 -4.09 3.36
CA PHE A 110 -6.79 -4.64 3.19
C PHE A 110 -6.40 -5.66 4.24
N GLN A 111 -7.25 -5.92 5.23
CA GLN A 111 -6.97 -6.92 6.26
C GLN A 111 -7.24 -8.33 5.74
N PRO A 112 -6.40 -9.32 6.11
CA PRO A 112 -6.64 -10.71 5.77
C PRO A 112 -8.01 -11.20 6.25
N LEU A 113 -8.64 -12.07 5.45
CA LEU A 113 -9.89 -12.74 5.84
C LEU A 113 -9.61 -13.81 6.89
N ASP A 114 -10.49 -13.95 7.88
CA ASP A 114 -10.37 -14.98 8.91
C ASP A 114 -10.39 -16.40 8.32
N ALA A 115 -11.23 -16.62 7.31
CA ALA A 115 -11.37 -17.93 6.67
C ALA A 115 -10.22 -18.28 5.72
N GLU A 116 -9.58 -17.29 5.09
CA GLU A 116 -8.46 -17.47 4.17
C GLU A 116 -7.49 -16.28 4.28
N PRO A 117 -6.50 -16.38 5.18
CA PRO A 117 -5.59 -15.25 5.47
C PRO A 117 -4.73 -14.77 4.29
N ARG A 118 -4.67 -15.55 3.21
CA ARG A 118 -3.96 -15.13 1.98
C ARG A 118 -4.77 -14.16 1.13
N LEU A 119 -6.05 -14.00 1.44
CA LEU A 119 -6.98 -13.12 0.74
C LEU A 119 -7.37 -11.93 1.60
N THR A 120 -7.67 -10.82 0.93
CA THR A 120 -8.30 -9.64 1.53
C THR A 120 -9.61 -9.33 0.81
N PRO A 121 -10.53 -8.57 1.42
CA PRO A 121 -11.76 -8.15 0.74
C PRO A 121 -11.49 -7.46 -0.61
N LEU A 122 -10.43 -6.65 -0.70
CA LEU A 122 -10.04 -6.02 -1.97
C LEU A 122 -9.67 -7.05 -3.03
N MET A 123 -8.91 -8.09 -2.67
CA MET A 123 -8.53 -9.15 -3.62
C MET A 123 -9.77 -9.88 -4.15
N LEU A 124 -10.76 -10.13 -3.29
CA LEU A 124 -12.02 -10.73 -3.73
C LEU A 124 -12.77 -9.88 -4.75
N VAL A 125 -12.81 -8.55 -4.56
CA VAL A 125 -13.42 -7.62 -5.53
C VAL A 125 -12.68 -7.65 -6.86
N ILE A 126 -11.35 -7.71 -6.86
CA ILE A 126 -10.54 -7.79 -8.07
C ILE A 126 -10.75 -9.14 -8.79
N ILE A 127 -10.81 -10.24 -8.04
CA ILE A 127 -11.10 -11.57 -8.60
C ILE A 127 -12.52 -11.61 -9.18
N LEU A 128 -13.48 -10.98 -8.52
CA LEU A 128 -14.86 -10.86 -9.01
C LEU A 128 -14.92 -10.08 -10.35
N ASP A 129 -14.13 -9.02 -10.51
CA ASP A 129 -14.02 -8.31 -11.78
C ASP A 129 -13.50 -9.24 -12.89
N LEU A 130 -12.52 -10.09 -12.59
CA LEU A 130 -12.03 -11.10 -13.54
C LEU A 130 -13.12 -12.15 -13.85
N TYR A 131 -13.90 -12.58 -12.84
CA TYR A 131 -15.02 -13.50 -13.03
C TYR A 131 -16.00 -13.05 -14.13
N PHE A 132 -16.37 -11.77 -14.14
CA PHE A 132 -17.27 -11.21 -15.15
C PHE A 132 -16.66 -11.11 -16.55
N ARG A 133 -15.36 -11.22 -16.69
CA ARG A 133 -14.64 -11.18 -17.98
C ARG A 133 -14.34 -12.57 -18.54
N LEU A 134 -14.40 -13.59 -17.71
CA LEU A 134 -14.12 -14.98 -18.10
C LEU A 134 -15.40 -15.76 -18.35
N THR A 135 -15.29 -16.84 -19.13
CA THR A 135 -16.31 -17.88 -19.24
C THR A 135 -15.96 -19.04 -18.30
N PRO A 136 -16.93 -19.87 -17.90
CA PRO A 136 -16.66 -21.01 -17.00
C PRO A 136 -15.53 -21.93 -17.49
N ASN A 137 -15.39 -22.09 -18.82
CA ASN A 137 -14.36 -22.94 -19.40
C ASN A 137 -12.95 -22.31 -19.34
N THR A 138 -12.84 -21.00 -19.17
CA THR A 138 -11.59 -20.27 -19.06
C THR A 138 -11.21 -19.93 -17.62
N MET A 139 -12.00 -20.34 -16.63
CA MET A 139 -11.67 -20.22 -15.19
C MET A 139 -10.76 -21.37 -14.75
N VAL A 140 -9.58 -21.43 -15.35
CA VAL A 140 -8.56 -22.46 -15.12
C VAL A 140 -7.19 -21.83 -14.92
N GLU A 141 -6.27 -22.56 -14.28
CA GLU A 141 -4.95 -22.04 -13.91
C GLU A 141 -4.09 -21.64 -15.12
N ASP A 142 -4.26 -22.31 -16.26
CA ASP A 142 -3.51 -22.04 -17.49
C ASP A 142 -4.01 -20.81 -18.25
N THR A 143 -5.10 -20.18 -17.83
CA THR A 143 -5.62 -18.97 -18.45
C THR A 143 -4.67 -17.79 -18.15
N PRO A 144 -4.18 -17.09 -19.20
CA PRO A 144 -3.20 -16.01 -19.01
C PRO A 144 -3.65 -14.92 -18.04
N GLU A 145 -4.93 -14.54 -18.08
CA GLU A 145 -5.50 -13.52 -17.20
C GLU A 145 -5.52 -13.98 -15.73
N VAL A 146 -5.76 -15.27 -15.50
CA VAL A 146 -5.70 -15.87 -14.15
C VAL A 146 -4.27 -15.87 -13.63
N ALA A 147 -3.31 -16.31 -14.46
CA ALA A 147 -1.89 -16.34 -14.09
C ALA A 147 -1.34 -14.93 -13.82
N GLU A 148 -1.71 -13.95 -14.64
CA GLU A 148 -1.29 -12.56 -14.45
C GLU A 148 -1.89 -11.97 -13.17
N LEU A 149 -3.18 -12.19 -12.91
CA LEU A 149 -3.83 -11.72 -11.70
C LEU A 149 -3.21 -12.35 -10.45
N ALA A 150 -2.97 -13.65 -10.45
CA ALA A 150 -2.31 -14.36 -9.35
C ALA A 150 -0.94 -13.74 -9.03
N ARG A 151 -0.14 -13.47 -10.08
CA ARG A 151 1.16 -12.79 -9.95
C ARG A 151 1.04 -11.40 -9.34
N LEU A 152 0.07 -10.59 -9.80
CA LEU A 152 -0.16 -9.22 -9.30
C LEU A 152 -0.60 -9.22 -7.83
N LEU A 153 -1.45 -10.16 -7.45
CA LEU A 153 -1.94 -10.29 -6.07
C LEU A 153 -0.94 -11.00 -5.14
N GLY A 154 0.11 -11.63 -5.69
CA GLY A 154 1.09 -12.39 -4.92
C GLY A 154 0.54 -13.66 -4.29
N ILE A 155 -0.44 -14.30 -4.93
CA ILE A 155 -1.08 -15.55 -4.50
C ILE A 155 -0.95 -16.64 -5.59
N GLY A 156 -1.25 -17.89 -5.23
CA GLY A 156 -1.22 -18.99 -6.20
C GLY A 156 -2.39 -18.94 -7.19
N THR A 157 -2.16 -19.42 -8.43
CA THR A 157 -3.20 -19.53 -9.48
C THR A 157 -4.36 -20.44 -9.02
N SER A 158 -4.05 -21.52 -8.32
CA SER A 158 -5.07 -22.42 -7.75
C SER A 158 -6.06 -21.69 -6.83
N LEU A 159 -5.55 -20.81 -5.97
CA LEU A 159 -6.41 -20.04 -5.06
C LEU A 159 -7.32 -19.07 -5.84
N VAL A 160 -6.82 -18.43 -6.91
CA VAL A 160 -7.65 -17.58 -7.77
C VAL A 160 -8.76 -18.41 -8.42
N VAL A 161 -8.44 -19.59 -8.95
CA VAL A 161 -9.43 -20.51 -9.57
C VAL A 161 -10.46 -20.98 -8.55
N ASP A 162 -10.04 -21.33 -7.34
CA ASP A 162 -10.95 -21.75 -6.26
C ASP A 162 -11.97 -20.66 -5.94
N VAL A 163 -11.54 -19.41 -5.86
CA VAL A 163 -12.43 -18.26 -5.64
C VAL A 163 -13.34 -18.01 -6.83
N LEU A 164 -12.85 -18.15 -8.08
CA LEU A 164 -13.64 -17.97 -9.29
C LEU A 164 -14.76 -19.02 -9.42
N ARG A 165 -14.60 -20.19 -8.83
CA ARG A 165 -15.54 -21.33 -8.94
C ARG A 165 -16.44 -21.50 -7.71
N SER A 166 -16.16 -20.74 -6.62
CA SER A 166 -16.99 -20.79 -5.40
C SER A 166 -18.29 -19.99 -5.57
#